data_9e5bc4824c244c4c46cb1137971ddc98
#
_entry.id   9e5bc4824c244c4c46cb1137971ddc98
#
_cell.length_a   1.000
_cell.length_b   1.000
_cell.length_c   1.000
_cell.angle_alpha   90.00
_cell.angle_beta   90.00
_cell.angle_gamma   90.00
#
_symmetry.space_group_name_H-M   'P 1'
#
loop_
_entity.id
_entity.type
_entity.pdbx_description
1 polymer ?
#
loop_
_entity_poly.entity_id
_entity_poly.type
_entity_poly.pdbx_seq_one_letter_code
_entity_poly.pdbx_strand_id
1 'polypeptide(L)'
;GMAIGAALVYPSIAVIMGGEPLYTLFAGTIFESPVYVTFLGIPVILMNYASSVIPVVLVCFFAAKLERFLDRCIPQLVKAFVVPMLTILGGVVLGLLVLGPIATFASNLLGALMGFLFEINSTICGFLYGALIQVCVMFGVHWGFVALNVNNMATLGYDAITIAGLASAFAQAGVVLMIMLKTKNKKLKGVCGPAIISAMFGITEPAIYGVTLQFKRPFILACLASGIGGAIIGFGGVKQYSAGTNGIFGWLQVINPQTGFDSTVEIGRAHV
;
A
#
# COMPACT_ATOMS: atom_id res chain seq x y z
N GLY A 1 -0.26 4.23 22.10
CA GLY A 1 0.15 3.88 20.71
C GLY A 1 -0.47 2.59 20.23
N MET A 2 -0.22 1.44 20.90
CA MET A 2 -0.75 0.13 20.47
C MET A 2 -2.28 0.08 20.36
N ALA A 3 -3.02 0.62 21.33
CA ALA A 3 -4.48 0.61 21.29
C ALA A 3 -5.05 1.43 20.11
N ILE A 4 -4.43 2.57 19.78
CA ILE A 4 -4.83 3.39 18.64
C ILE A 4 -4.51 2.69 17.34
N GLY A 5 -3.31 2.11 17.21
CA GLY A 5 -2.94 1.30 16.06
C GLY A 5 -3.89 0.13 15.85
N ALA A 6 -4.22 -0.61 16.91
CA ALA A 6 -5.16 -1.71 16.86
C ALA A 6 -6.57 -1.26 16.43
N ALA A 7 -7.04 -0.10 16.89
CA ALA A 7 -8.35 0.44 16.49
C ALA A 7 -8.41 0.83 15.01
N LEU A 8 -7.33 1.38 14.46
CA LEU A 8 -7.26 1.76 13.04
C LEU A 8 -7.11 0.56 12.09
N VAL A 9 -6.41 -0.48 12.53
CA VAL A 9 -6.16 -1.70 11.73
C VAL A 9 -7.25 -2.75 11.91
N TYR A 10 -8.26 -2.47 12.73
CA TYR A 10 -9.30 -3.44 13.06
C TYR A 10 -10.11 -3.87 11.82
N PRO A 11 -10.39 -5.18 11.65
CA PRO A 11 -11.06 -5.71 10.44
C PRO A 11 -12.44 -5.12 10.15
N SER A 12 -13.13 -4.54 11.16
CA SER A 12 -14.44 -3.92 10.97
C SER A 12 -14.43 -2.75 9.96
N ILE A 13 -13.29 -2.04 9.82
CA ILE A 13 -13.17 -0.97 8.82
C ILE A 13 -13.29 -1.55 7.40
N ALA A 14 -12.61 -2.66 7.12
CA ALA A 14 -12.72 -3.34 5.84
C ALA A 14 -14.13 -3.88 5.58
N VAL A 15 -14.83 -4.37 6.60
CA VAL A 15 -16.23 -4.82 6.50
C VAL A 15 -17.16 -3.65 6.18
N ILE A 16 -16.98 -2.50 6.85
CA ILE A 16 -17.77 -1.29 6.59
C ILE A 16 -17.55 -0.80 5.15
N MET A 17 -16.31 -0.81 4.67
CA MET A 17 -15.98 -0.41 3.29
C MET A 17 -16.51 -1.39 2.22
N GLY A 18 -16.84 -2.61 2.58
CA GLY A 18 -17.49 -3.59 1.70
C GLY A 18 -19.00 -3.42 1.58
N GLY A 19 -19.63 -2.51 2.34
CA GLY A 19 -21.05 -2.19 2.28
C GLY A 19 -21.39 -1.13 1.23
N GLU A 20 -22.68 -0.76 1.16
CA GLU A 20 -23.10 0.36 0.32
C GLU A 20 -22.73 1.70 0.97
N PRO A 21 -22.16 2.66 0.21
CA PRO A 21 -21.84 3.98 0.73
C PRO A 21 -23.12 4.78 0.99
N LEU A 22 -23.12 5.59 2.05
CA LEU A 22 -24.22 6.52 2.36
C LEU A 22 -24.37 7.58 1.27
N TYR A 23 -23.26 8.09 0.78
CA TYR A 23 -23.14 9.02 -0.35
C TYR A 23 -21.68 9.11 -0.79
N THR A 24 -21.44 9.75 -1.93
CA THR A 24 -20.10 9.95 -2.48
C THR A 24 -19.76 11.43 -2.47
N LEU A 25 -18.62 11.78 -1.85
CA LEU A 25 -18.08 13.15 -1.91
C LEU A 25 -17.29 13.34 -3.19
N PHE A 26 -17.36 14.56 -3.74
CA PHE A 26 -16.62 14.97 -4.95
C PHE A 26 -16.83 14.06 -6.15
N ALA A 27 -18.07 13.53 -6.32
CA ALA A 27 -18.40 12.62 -7.41
C ALA A 27 -17.99 13.19 -8.78
N GLY A 28 -17.41 12.34 -9.63
CA GLY A 28 -16.92 12.73 -10.96
C GLY A 28 -15.60 13.51 -10.96
N THR A 29 -14.90 13.61 -9.83
CA THR A 29 -13.55 14.19 -9.73
C THR A 29 -12.53 13.13 -9.34
N ILE A 30 -11.21 13.47 -9.49
CA ILE A 30 -10.12 12.61 -9.02
C ILE A 30 -10.10 12.43 -7.50
N PHE A 31 -10.86 13.22 -6.76
CA PHE A 31 -10.99 13.14 -5.30
C PHE A 31 -12.28 12.45 -4.87
N GLU A 32 -12.96 11.78 -5.79
CA GLU A 32 -14.14 11.01 -5.47
C GLU A 32 -13.89 10.03 -4.33
N SER A 33 -14.73 10.11 -3.29
CA SER A 33 -14.55 9.34 -2.07
C SER A 33 -15.90 8.89 -1.52
N PRO A 34 -16.15 7.57 -1.47
CA PRO A 34 -17.37 7.05 -0.88
C PRO A 34 -17.34 7.22 0.65
N VAL A 35 -18.45 7.67 1.22
CA VAL A 35 -18.66 7.85 2.66
C VAL A 35 -19.55 6.74 3.17
N TYR A 36 -19.03 5.92 4.08
CA TYR A 36 -19.76 4.80 4.69
C TYR A 36 -20.27 5.13 6.08
N VAL A 37 -19.58 6.01 6.80
CA VAL A 37 -19.93 6.41 8.16
C VAL A 37 -19.70 7.91 8.35
N THR A 38 -20.42 8.49 9.33
CA THR A 38 -20.22 9.87 9.76
C THR A 38 -19.87 9.90 11.24
N PHE A 39 -19.03 10.84 11.65
CA PHE A 39 -18.72 11.12 13.05
C PHE A 39 -19.25 12.50 13.42
N LEU A 40 -20.25 12.58 14.29
CA LEU A 40 -20.96 13.81 14.65
C LEU A 40 -21.44 14.64 13.44
N GLY A 41 -21.89 13.95 12.37
CA GLY A 41 -22.31 14.60 11.13
C GLY A 41 -21.17 14.95 10.15
N ILE A 42 -19.90 14.76 10.53
CA ILE A 42 -18.74 14.95 9.66
C ILE A 42 -18.51 13.66 8.87
N PRO A 43 -18.39 13.71 7.53
CA PRO A 43 -18.12 12.53 6.72
C PRO A 43 -16.74 11.94 7.05
N VAL A 44 -16.69 10.63 7.24
CA VAL A 44 -15.44 9.90 7.45
C VAL A 44 -15.05 9.20 6.16
N ILE A 45 -13.94 9.65 5.56
CA ILE A 45 -13.36 8.98 4.40
C ILE A 45 -12.44 7.86 4.93
N LEU A 46 -12.91 6.63 4.77
CA LEU A 46 -12.18 5.45 5.23
C LEU A 46 -11.11 5.04 4.23
N MET A 47 -10.00 4.53 4.74
CA MET A 47 -8.97 3.85 3.95
C MET A 47 -8.61 2.51 4.61
N ASN A 48 -7.99 1.62 3.87
CA ASN A 48 -7.47 0.38 4.45
C ASN A 48 -6.13 0.62 5.15
N TYR A 49 -6.17 0.72 6.47
CA TYR A 49 -4.98 0.92 7.30
C TYR A 49 -4.17 -0.36 7.55
N ALA A 50 -4.71 -1.54 7.22
CA ALA A 50 -4.11 -2.83 7.60
C ALA A 50 -2.71 -3.04 7.02
N SER A 51 -2.43 -2.51 5.83
CA SER A 51 -1.14 -2.65 5.14
C SER A 51 -0.32 -1.35 5.12
N SER A 52 -0.69 -0.34 5.92
CA SER A 52 0.04 0.92 5.92
C SER A 52 0.60 1.25 7.30
N VAL A 53 1.92 1.42 7.39
CA VAL A 53 2.63 1.68 8.65
C VAL A 53 2.68 3.17 8.97
N ILE A 54 2.94 4.01 7.98
CA ILE A 54 3.20 5.44 8.21
C ILE A 54 1.98 6.19 8.76
N PRO A 55 0.75 6.04 8.26
CA PRO A 55 -0.43 6.67 8.86
C PRO A 55 -0.58 6.31 10.34
N VAL A 56 -0.39 5.04 10.71
CA VAL A 56 -0.47 4.58 12.10
C VAL A 56 0.63 5.22 12.96
N VAL A 57 1.87 5.30 12.45
CA VAL A 57 2.99 5.96 13.14
C VAL A 57 2.72 7.45 13.34
N LEU A 58 2.18 8.14 12.33
CA LEU A 58 1.81 9.55 12.44
C LEU A 58 0.71 9.77 13.48
N VAL A 59 -0.33 8.95 13.46
CA VAL A 59 -1.39 9.02 14.48
C VAL A 59 -0.82 8.80 15.89
N CYS A 60 0.05 7.80 16.06
CA CYS A 60 0.71 7.54 17.34
C CYS A 60 1.60 8.71 17.81
N PHE A 61 2.31 9.36 16.87
CA PHE A 61 3.10 10.55 17.17
C PHE A 61 2.25 11.73 17.66
N PHE A 62 1.12 12.01 16.99
CA PHE A 62 0.18 13.03 17.42
C PHE A 62 -0.50 12.67 18.74
N ALA A 63 -0.89 11.41 18.91
CA ALA A 63 -1.47 10.91 20.15
C ALA A 63 -0.50 11.05 21.33
N ALA A 64 0.79 10.80 21.14
CA ALA A 64 1.79 11.02 22.20
C ALA A 64 1.96 12.50 22.56
N LYS A 65 1.77 13.44 21.62
CA LYS A 65 1.73 14.88 21.92
C LYS A 65 0.45 15.25 22.68
N LEU A 66 -0.68 14.72 22.25
CA LEU A 66 -1.97 14.92 22.91
C LEU A 66 -1.94 14.40 24.36
N GLU A 67 -1.41 13.20 24.56
CA GLU A 67 -1.23 12.60 25.88
C GLU A 67 -0.43 13.50 26.81
N ARG A 68 0.73 14.01 26.38
CA ARG A 68 1.56 14.93 27.15
C ARG A 68 0.85 16.25 27.47
N PHE A 69 0.02 16.74 26.57
CA PHE A 69 -0.78 17.93 26.81
C PHE A 69 -1.86 17.67 27.85
N LEU A 70 -2.64 16.61 27.68
CA LEU A 70 -3.69 16.21 28.62
C LEU A 70 -3.13 15.90 30.02
N ASP A 71 -1.94 15.30 30.06
CA ASP A 71 -1.25 14.98 31.30
C ASP A 71 -0.90 16.22 32.14
N ARG A 72 -0.75 17.38 31.52
CA ARG A 72 -0.51 18.66 32.20
C ARG A 72 -1.80 19.36 32.62
N CYS A 73 -2.91 19.15 31.92
CA CYS A 73 -4.15 19.85 32.12
C CYS A 73 -5.09 19.13 33.09
N ILE A 74 -5.01 17.80 33.20
CA ILE A 74 -5.97 16.99 33.95
C ILE A 74 -5.49 16.78 35.40
N PRO A 75 -6.40 17.02 36.41
CA PRO A 75 -6.08 16.81 37.81
C PRO A 75 -5.68 15.36 38.12
N GLN A 76 -4.77 15.18 39.09
CA GLN A 76 -4.21 13.88 39.50
C GLN A 76 -5.27 12.84 39.85
N LEU A 77 -6.40 13.28 40.45
CA LEU A 77 -7.46 12.39 40.91
C LEU A 77 -8.08 11.52 39.80
N VAL A 78 -8.21 12.07 38.59
CA VAL A 78 -8.88 11.39 37.44
C VAL A 78 -7.91 11.10 36.30
N LYS A 79 -6.66 11.50 36.40
CA LYS A 79 -5.63 11.45 35.37
C LYS A 79 -5.42 10.06 34.79
N ALA A 80 -5.31 9.06 35.65
CA ALA A 80 -5.00 7.69 35.24
C ALA A 80 -6.07 7.08 34.32
N PHE A 81 -7.28 7.57 34.33
CA PHE A 81 -8.39 7.11 33.52
C PHE A 81 -8.69 8.07 32.34
N VAL A 82 -8.77 9.37 32.64
CA VAL A 82 -9.22 10.37 31.65
C VAL A 82 -8.16 10.61 30.56
N VAL A 83 -6.86 10.64 30.90
CA VAL A 83 -5.79 10.88 29.91
C VAL A 83 -5.73 9.77 28.85
N PRO A 84 -5.64 8.47 29.20
CA PRO A 84 -5.66 7.42 28.19
C PRO A 84 -6.94 7.42 27.35
N MET A 85 -8.10 7.63 27.98
CA MET A 85 -9.39 7.66 27.27
C MET A 85 -9.43 8.75 26.19
N LEU A 86 -9.10 9.99 26.57
CA LEU A 86 -9.10 11.12 25.63
C LEU A 86 -7.99 11.01 24.59
N THR A 87 -6.85 10.43 24.94
CA THR A 87 -5.74 10.19 23.99
C THR A 87 -6.14 9.18 22.93
N ILE A 88 -6.79 8.08 23.31
CA ILE A 88 -7.26 7.07 22.35
C ILE A 88 -8.35 7.67 21.47
N LEU A 89 -9.35 8.30 22.06
CA LEU A 89 -10.46 8.92 21.31
C LEU A 89 -9.93 9.98 20.33
N GLY A 90 -9.13 10.93 20.80
CA GLY A 90 -8.55 11.98 19.95
C GLY A 90 -7.61 11.45 18.88
N GLY A 91 -6.82 10.41 19.18
CA GLY A 91 -5.94 9.76 18.21
C GLY A 91 -6.70 9.04 17.10
N VAL A 92 -7.76 8.30 17.43
CA VAL A 92 -8.61 7.62 16.44
C VAL A 92 -9.37 8.63 15.58
N VAL A 93 -9.96 9.66 16.20
CA VAL A 93 -10.67 10.72 15.48
C VAL A 93 -9.74 11.45 14.52
N LEU A 94 -8.53 11.82 14.94
CA LEU A 94 -7.52 12.43 14.08
C LEU A 94 -7.12 11.50 12.92
N GLY A 95 -6.93 10.23 13.20
CA GLY A 95 -6.61 9.21 12.19
C GLY A 95 -7.68 9.12 11.11
N LEU A 96 -8.94 9.04 11.50
CA LEU A 96 -10.07 8.86 10.58
C LEU A 96 -10.48 10.15 9.86
N LEU A 97 -10.46 11.31 10.53
CA LEU A 97 -10.96 12.57 9.95
C LEU A 97 -9.88 13.36 9.20
N VAL A 98 -8.60 13.17 9.50
CA VAL A 98 -7.51 13.95 8.89
C VAL A 98 -6.60 13.07 8.07
N LEU A 99 -6.00 12.06 8.66
CA LEU A 99 -5.00 11.24 7.96
C LEU A 99 -5.62 10.33 6.90
N GLY A 100 -6.84 9.81 7.15
CA GLY A 100 -7.59 9.04 6.16
C GLY A 100 -7.85 9.80 4.86
N PRO A 101 -8.51 10.96 4.90
CA PRO A 101 -8.75 11.80 3.73
C PRO A 101 -7.46 12.20 2.99
N ILE A 102 -6.41 12.62 3.71
CA ILE A 102 -5.13 13.01 3.10
C ILE A 102 -4.53 11.82 2.34
N ALA A 103 -4.50 10.64 2.94
CA ALA A 103 -3.95 9.44 2.30
C ALA A 103 -4.80 9.00 1.11
N THR A 104 -6.13 9.08 1.20
CA THR A 104 -7.05 8.76 0.10
C THR A 104 -6.85 9.71 -1.08
N PHE A 105 -6.81 11.02 -0.83
CA PHE A 105 -6.60 12.00 -1.89
C PHE A 105 -5.22 11.87 -2.55
N ALA A 106 -4.17 11.62 -1.76
CA ALA A 106 -2.84 11.33 -2.31
C ALA A 106 -2.84 10.06 -3.17
N SER A 107 -3.56 9.02 -2.75
CA SER A 107 -3.71 7.78 -3.50
C SER A 107 -4.44 8.00 -4.83
N ASN A 108 -5.54 8.74 -4.82
CA ASN A 108 -6.33 9.02 -6.02
C ASN A 108 -5.53 9.88 -7.01
N LEU A 109 -4.78 10.88 -6.52
CA LEU A 109 -3.89 11.70 -7.35
C LEU A 109 -2.79 10.87 -8.02
N LEU A 110 -2.17 9.95 -7.27
CA LEU A 110 -1.17 9.02 -7.83
C LEU A 110 -1.78 8.08 -8.88
N GLY A 111 -3.00 7.58 -8.64
CA GLY A 111 -3.73 6.77 -9.62
C GLY A 111 -4.01 7.53 -10.91
N ALA A 112 -4.51 8.75 -10.83
CA ALA A 112 -4.78 9.62 -11.98
C ALA A 112 -3.49 9.95 -12.75
N LEU A 113 -2.38 10.25 -12.04
CA LEU A 113 -1.08 10.49 -12.65
C LEU A 113 -0.57 9.27 -13.41
N MET A 114 -0.69 8.08 -12.86
CA MET A 114 -0.26 6.85 -13.55
C MET A 114 -1.14 6.56 -14.77
N GLY A 115 -2.45 6.79 -14.70
CA GLY A 115 -3.34 6.71 -15.86
C GLY A 115 -2.90 7.64 -17.01
N PHE A 116 -2.67 8.91 -16.69
CA PHE A 116 -2.17 9.88 -17.67
C PHE A 116 -0.79 9.50 -18.27
N LEU A 117 0.15 9.03 -17.45
CA LEU A 117 1.45 8.59 -17.93
C LEU A 117 1.35 7.33 -18.82
N PHE A 118 0.40 6.45 -18.52
CA PHE A 118 0.17 5.26 -19.34
C PHE A 118 -0.33 5.61 -20.75
N GLU A 119 -1.20 6.60 -20.88
CA GLU A 119 -1.67 7.09 -22.18
C GLU A 119 -0.52 7.68 -23.03
N ILE A 120 0.46 8.32 -22.38
CA ILE A 120 1.63 8.87 -23.09
C ILE A 120 2.59 7.75 -23.50
N ASN A 121 2.98 6.89 -22.57
CA ASN A 121 3.93 5.81 -22.82
C ASN A 121 3.87 4.73 -21.73
N SER A 122 3.42 3.53 -22.09
CA SER A 122 3.30 2.40 -21.18
C SER A 122 4.63 1.96 -20.55
N THR A 123 5.74 2.06 -21.29
CA THR A 123 7.08 1.69 -20.78
C THR A 123 7.54 2.64 -19.68
N ILE A 124 7.37 3.96 -19.89
CA ILE A 124 7.72 4.98 -18.90
C ILE A 124 6.81 4.82 -17.68
N CYS A 125 5.51 4.64 -17.90
CA CYS A 125 4.56 4.40 -16.81
C CYS A 125 4.95 3.15 -16.02
N GLY A 126 5.25 2.04 -16.68
CA GLY A 126 5.68 0.80 -16.04
C GLY A 126 6.96 0.96 -15.23
N PHE A 127 7.96 1.70 -15.75
CA PHE A 127 9.17 2.03 -15.00
C PHE A 127 8.86 2.82 -13.73
N LEU A 128 8.12 3.91 -13.87
CA LEU A 128 7.79 4.78 -12.74
C LEU A 128 6.93 4.07 -11.71
N TYR A 129 5.91 3.35 -12.15
CA TYR A 129 5.08 2.55 -11.26
C TYR A 129 5.91 1.51 -10.49
N GLY A 130 6.70 0.68 -11.21
CA GLY A 130 7.54 -0.34 -10.58
C GLY A 130 8.57 0.25 -9.60
N ALA A 131 9.18 1.39 -9.94
CA ALA A 131 10.14 2.05 -9.07
C ALA A 131 9.50 2.67 -7.83
N LEU A 132 8.29 3.23 -7.95
CA LEU A 132 7.64 3.98 -6.88
C LEU A 132 6.72 3.14 -6.01
N ILE A 133 6.22 2.01 -6.49
CA ILE A 133 5.24 1.20 -5.75
C ILE A 133 5.70 0.85 -4.33
N GLN A 134 6.97 0.50 -4.15
CA GLN A 134 7.51 0.16 -2.83
C GLN A 134 7.55 1.38 -1.89
N VAL A 135 7.78 2.57 -2.45
CA VAL A 135 7.69 3.83 -1.69
C VAL A 135 6.24 4.11 -1.33
N CYS A 136 5.31 3.92 -2.28
CA CYS A 136 3.87 4.07 -2.03
C CYS A 136 3.36 3.10 -0.97
N VAL A 137 3.86 1.86 -0.93
CA VAL A 137 3.57 0.87 0.12
C VAL A 137 4.00 1.40 1.49
N MET A 138 5.20 1.99 1.61
CA MET A 138 5.67 2.57 2.87
C MET A 138 4.74 3.67 3.40
N PHE A 139 4.23 4.53 2.50
CA PHE A 139 3.30 5.59 2.88
C PHE A 139 1.84 5.13 2.98
N GLY A 140 1.54 3.89 2.57
CA GLY A 140 0.17 3.36 2.56
C GLY A 140 -0.73 3.93 1.47
N VAL A 141 -0.18 4.72 0.53
CA VAL A 141 -0.94 5.33 -0.56
C VAL A 141 -1.12 4.40 -1.78
N HIS A 142 -0.51 3.22 -1.76
CA HIS A 142 -0.65 2.20 -2.81
C HIS A 142 -2.09 1.68 -2.99
N TRP A 143 -2.97 1.87 -2.00
CA TRP A 143 -4.38 1.48 -2.10
C TRP A 143 -5.15 2.23 -3.19
N GLY A 144 -4.70 3.42 -3.59
CA GLY A 144 -5.24 4.11 -4.77
C GLY A 144 -5.01 3.35 -6.07
N PHE A 145 -3.89 2.62 -6.16
CA PHE A 145 -3.63 1.74 -7.30
C PHE A 145 -4.52 0.50 -7.31
N VAL A 146 -4.91 -0.01 -6.13
CA VAL A 146 -5.92 -1.08 -6.05
C VAL A 146 -7.27 -0.59 -6.58
N ALA A 147 -7.69 0.62 -6.21
CA ALA A 147 -8.91 1.22 -6.75
C ALA A 147 -8.82 1.42 -8.27
N LEU A 148 -7.67 1.91 -8.78
CA LEU A 148 -7.41 2.02 -10.23
C LEU A 148 -7.51 0.65 -10.93
N ASN A 149 -6.90 -0.39 -10.36
CA ASN A 149 -6.97 -1.75 -10.89
C ASN A 149 -8.42 -2.26 -10.97
N VAL A 150 -9.18 -2.12 -9.91
CA VAL A 150 -10.59 -2.55 -9.87
C VAL A 150 -11.41 -1.78 -10.91
N ASN A 151 -11.21 -0.47 -11.03
CA ASN A 151 -11.89 0.35 -12.03
C ASN A 151 -11.53 -0.08 -13.45
N ASN A 152 -10.24 -0.29 -13.76
CA ASN A 152 -9.80 -0.73 -15.08
C ASN A 152 -10.37 -2.12 -15.43
N MET A 153 -10.39 -3.04 -14.48
CA MET A 153 -11.00 -4.35 -14.68
C MET A 153 -12.50 -4.27 -14.92
N ALA A 154 -13.21 -3.39 -14.23
CA ALA A 154 -14.65 -3.21 -14.39
C ALA A 154 -15.02 -2.55 -15.74
N THR A 155 -14.19 -1.60 -16.21
CA THR A 155 -14.49 -0.79 -17.42
C THR A 155 -13.86 -1.37 -18.68
N LEU A 156 -12.63 -1.85 -18.61
CA LEU A 156 -11.84 -2.33 -19.75
C LEU A 156 -11.78 -3.87 -19.82
N GLY A 157 -12.13 -4.57 -18.75
CA GLY A 157 -11.96 -6.02 -18.63
C GLY A 157 -10.53 -6.48 -18.33
N TYR A 158 -9.58 -5.54 -18.19
CA TYR A 158 -8.18 -5.80 -17.84
C TYR A 158 -7.53 -4.58 -17.21
N ASP A 159 -6.39 -4.78 -16.54
CA ASP A 159 -5.53 -3.69 -16.11
C ASP A 159 -4.10 -3.89 -16.66
N ALA A 160 -3.53 -2.81 -17.20
CA ALA A 160 -2.19 -2.82 -17.81
C ALA A 160 -1.20 -1.90 -17.05
N ILE A 161 -1.65 -1.23 -16.00
CA ILE A 161 -0.84 -0.30 -15.23
C ILE A 161 -0.26 -0.99 -13.99
N THR A 162 -1.13 -1.53 -13.13
CA THR A 162 -0.69 -2.06 -11.83
C THR A 162 0.06 -3.38 -11.94
N ILE A 163 -0.11 -4.10 -13.06
CA ILE A 163 0.65 -5.34 -13.33
C ILE A 163 2.17 -5.08 -13.38
N ALA A 164 2.62 -3.88 -13.72
CA ALA A 164 4.04 -3.51 -13.69
C ALA A 164 4.66 -3.64 -12.28
N GLY A 165 3.85 -3.67 -11.23
CA GLY A 165 4.26 -3.94 -9.86
C GLY A 165 4.67 -5.38 -9.59
N LEU A 166 4.38 -6.33 -10.48
CA LEU A 166 4.76 -7.73 -10.33
C LEU A 166 6.26 -7.91 -10.05
N ALA A 167 7.10 -7.14 -10.74
CA ALA A 167 8.55 -7.17 -10.57
C ALA A 167 9.02 -6.74 -9.17
N SER A 168 8.22 -5.98 -8.42
CA SER A 168 8.63 -5.40 -7.13
C SER A 168 8.88 -6.45 -6.04
N ALA A 169 8.09 -7.50 -6.02
CA ALA A 169 8.21 -8.60 -5.06
C ALA A 169 9.55 -9.34 -5.24
N PHE A 170 9.89 -9.66 -6.49
CA PHE A 170 11.13 -10.37 -6.83
C PHE A 170 12.36 -9.49 -6.68
N ALA A 171 12.26 -8.19 -7.00
CA ALA A 171 13.33 -7.23 -6.77
C ALA A 171 13.68 -7.13 -5.27
N GLN A 172 12.68 -7.07 -4.39
CA GLN A 172 12.91 -7.08 -2.94
C GLN A 172 13.50 -8.42 -2.47
N ALA A 173 12.93 -9.55 -2.90
CA ALA A 173 13.43 -10.88 -2.56
C ALA A 173 14.89 -11.05 -2.99
N GLY A 174 15.25 -10.65 -4.21
CA GLY A 174 16.61 -10.73 -4.75
C GLY A 174 17.62 -9.89 -3.96
N VAL A 175 17.27 -8.65 -3.62
CA VAL A 175 18.14 -7.78 -2.82
C VAL A 175 18.31 -8.33 -1.40
N VAL A 176 17.25 -8.83 -0.75
CA VAL A 176 17.34 -9.45 0.57
C VAL A 176 18.18 -10.73 0.53
N LEU A 177 18.04 -11.54 -0.53
CA LEU A 177 18.88 -12.72 -0.73
C LEU A 177 20.37 -12.36 -0.80
N MET A 178 20.73 -11.32 -1.56
CA MET A 178 22.11 -10.86 -1.62
C MET A 178 22.63 -10.34 -0.28
N ILE A 179 21.79 -9.68 0.51
CA ILE A 179 22.14 -9.27 1.88
C ILE A 179 22.37 -10.52 2.75
N MET A 180 21.47 -11.52 2.67
CA MET A 180 21.58 -12.76 3.42
C MET A 180 22.88 -13.52 3.11
N LEU A 181 23.28 -13.57 1.84
CA LEU A 181 24.50 -14.26 1.41
C LEU A 181 25.77 -13.52 1.86
N LYS A 182 25.76 -12.18 1.83
CA LYS A 182 26.95 -11.36 2.15
C LYS A 182 27.09 -11.03 3.64
N THR A 183 26.02 -11.03 4.42
CA THR A 183 26.06 -10.64 5.83
C THR A 183 26.72 -11.70 6.71
N LYS A 184 27.58 -11.25 7.63
CA LYS A 184 28.12 -12.08 8.73
C LYS A 184 27.25 -12.01 10.01
N ASN A 185 26.30 -11.07 10.06
CA ASN A 185 25.43 -10.89 11.22
C ASN A 185 24.35 -11.97 11.26
N LYS A 186 24.44 -12.89 12.24
CA LYS A 186 23.52 -14.00 12.40
C LYS A 186 22.06 -13.56 12.64
N LYS A 187 21.86 -12.45 13.39
CA LYS A 187 20.50 -11.91 13.65
C LYS A 187 19.87 -11.40 12.34
N LEU A 188 20.60 -10.62 11.56
CA LEU A 188 20.12 -10.13 10.27
C LEU A 188 19.83 -11.29 9.31
N LYS A 189 20.72 -12.29 9.26
CA LYS A 189 20.54 -13.49 8.43
C LYS A 189 19.26 -14.26 8.79
N GLY A 190 18.92 -14.34 10.09
CA GLY A 190 17.69 -14.96 10.58
C GLY A 190 16.42 -14.25 10.15
N VAL A 191 16.46 -12.90 9.98
CA VAL A 191 15.33 -12.10 9.48
C VAL A 191 15.19 -12.21 7.96
N CYS A 192 16.30 -12.34 7.22
CA CYS A 192 16.29 -12.38 5.77
C CYS A 192 15.51 -13.57 5.20
N GLY A 193 15.66 -14.77 5.77
CA GLY A 193 15.00 -15.97 5.27
C GLY A 193 13.46 -15.84 5.19
N PRO A 194 12.78 -15.59 6.32
CA PRO A 194 11.33 -15.36 6.31
C PRO A 194 10.91 -14.19 5.41
N ALA A 195 11.72 -13.10 5.35
CA ALA A 195 11.44 -11.94 4.54
C ALA A 195 11.49 -12.25 3.03
N ILE A 196 12.43 -13.10 2.57
CA ILE A 196 12.50 -13.57 1.19
C ILE A 196 11.25 -14.37 0.83
N ILE A 197 10.89 -15.35 1.67
CA ILE A 197 9.72 -16.20 1.45
C ILE A 197 8.47 -15.31 1.36
N SER A 198 8.27 -14.41 2.32
CA SER A 198 7.15 -13.47 2.33
C SER A 198 7.08 -12.64 1.05
N ALA A 199 8.21 -12.05 0.61
CA ALA A 199 8.28 -11.26 -0.61
C ALA A 199 7.95 -12.09 -1.86
N MET A 200 8.43 -13.34 -1.96
CA MET A 200 8.10 -14.23 -3.07
C MET A 200 6.60 -14.53 -3.17
N PHE A 201 5.85 -14.47 -2.07
CA PHE A 201 4.39 -14.55 -2.07
C PHE A 201 3.68 -13.19 -2.21
N GLY A 202 4.42 -12.12 -2.51
CA GLY A 202 3.88 -10.80 -2.78
C GLY A 202 3.74 -9.89 -1.56
N ILE A 203 4.13 -10.35 -0.37
CA ILE A 203 4.08 -9.58 0.88
C ILE A 203 5.48 -9.01 1.13
N THR A 204 5.71 -7.77 0.70
CA THR A 204 7.06 -7.15 0.69
C THR A 204 7.40 -6.38 1.96
N GLU A 205 6.45 -6.11 2.83
CA GLU A 205 6.63 -5.33 4.06
C GLU A 205 7.72 -5.91 4.99
N PRO A 206 7.81 -7.23 5.24
CA PRO A 206 8.90 -7.79 6.05
C PRO A 206 10.28 -7.58 5.41
N ALA A 207 10.37 -7.61 4.09
CA ALA A 207 11.62 -7.35 3.36
C ALA A 207 12.01 -5.87 3.43
N ILE A 208 11.04 -4.97 3.28
CA ILE A 208 11.24 -3.52 3.34
C ILE A 208 11.65 -3.10 4.75
N TYR A 209 10.77 -3.29 5.72
CA TYR A 209 10.98 -2.77 7.08
C TYR A 209 12.00 -3.58 7.88
N GLY A 210 12.04 -4.89 7.67
CA GLY A 210 12.96 -5.79 8.39
C GLY A 210 14.39 -5.73 7.88
N VAL A 211 14.61 -5.41 6.60
CA VAL A 211 15.93 -5.55 5.98
C VAL A 211 16.32 -4.33 5.13
N THR A 212 15.66 -4.07 4.00
CA THR A 212 16.20 -3.19 2.95
C THR A 212 16.19 -1.72 3.33
N LEU A 213 15.13 -1.25 4.00
CA LEU A 213 14.97 0.15 4.40
C LEU A 213 16.02 0.59 5.44
N GLN A 214 16.46 -0.32 6.30
CA GLN A 214 17.47 -0.03 7.31
C GLN A 214 18.81 0.43 6.69
N PHE A 215 19.12 -0.05 5.49
CA PHE A 215 20.37 0.26 4.78
C PHE A 215 20.23 1.28 3.67
N LYS A 216 19.03 1.81 3.39
CA LYS A 216 18.71 2.78 2.34
C LYS A 216 19.15 2.37 0.92
N ARG A 217 20.46 2.13 0.68
CA ARG A 217 20.99 1.72 -0.63
C ARG A 217 20.34 0.45 -1.20
N PRO A 218 20.25 -0.67 -0.45
CA PRO A 218 19.51 -1.85 -0.91
C PRO A 218 18.05 -1.55 -1.26
N PHE A 219 17.36 -0.72 -0.50
CA PHE A 219 16.00 -0.32 -0.79
C PHE A 219 15.91 0.43 -2.14
N ILE A 220 16.79 1.40 -2.37
CA ILE A 220 16.84 2.15 -3.65
C ILE A 220 17.15 1.20 -4.83
N LEU A 221 18.09 0.26 -4.65
CA LEU A 221 18.41 -0.73 -5.68
C LEU A 221 17.22 -1.64 -6.00
N ALA A 222 16.46 -2.06 -4.98
CA ALA A 222 15.22 -2.84 -5.19
C ALA A 222 14.17 -2.03 -5.95
N CYS A 223 14.00 -0.75 -5.64
CA CYS A 223 13.10 0.14 -6.36
C CYS A 223 13.51 0.31 -7.84
N LEU A 224 14.81 0.52 -8.11
CA LEU A 224 15.32 0.65 -9.47
C LEU A 224 15.17 -0.66 -10.27
N ALA A 225 15.51 -1.80 -9.66
CA ALA A 225 15.34 -3.10 -10.29
C ALA A 225 13.86 -3.38 -10.61
N SER A 226 12.96 -3.05 -9.67
CA SER A 226 11.52 -3.12 -9.89
C SER A 226 11.05 -2.19 -11.02
N GLY A 227 11.61 -0.99 -11.12
CA GLY A 227 11.35 -0.06 -12.21
C GLY A 227 11.74 -0.63 -13.57
N ILE A 228 12.93 -1.23 -13.67
CA ILE A 228 13.38 -1.89 -14.92
C ILE A 228 12.43 -3.03 -15.29
N GLY A 229 12.08 -3.90 -14.34
CA GLY A 229 11.10 -4.97 -14.58
C GLY A 229 9.73 -4.43 -14.99
N GLY A 230 9.25 -3.37 -14.34
CA GLY A 230 8.02 -2.68 -14.70
C GLY A 230 8.06 -2.06 -16.12
N ALA A 231 9.22 -1.52 -16.53
CA ALA A 231 9.42 -1.02 -17.90
C ALA A 231 9.29 -2.13 -18.96
N ILE A 232 9.87 -3.31 -18.68
CA ILE A 232 9.77 -4.46 -19.58
C ILE A 232 8.32 -4.95 -19.68
N ILE A 233 7.59 -5.02 -18.57
CA ILE A 233 6.17 -5.36 -18.53
C ILE A 233 5.35 -4.35 -19.35
N GLY A 234 5.58 -3.06 -19.15
CA GLY A 234 4.90 -1.99 -19.90
C GLY A 234 5.22 -2.00 -21.39
N PHE A 235 6.49 -2.23 -21.75
CA PHE A 235 6.92 -2.38 -23.15
C PHE A 235 6.27 -3.58 -23.82
N GLY A 236 6.17 -4.71 -23.09
CA GLY A 236 5.54 -5.93 -23.58
C GLY A 236 4.01 -5.86 -23.65
N GLY A 237 3.38 -4.78 -23.21
CA GLY A 237 1.92 -4.62 -23.23
C GLY A 237 1.19 -5.66 -22.39
N VAL A 238 1.82 -6.15 -21.33
CA VAL A 238 1.24 -7.19 -20.46
C VAL A 238 -0.03 -6.67 -19.79
N LYS A 239 -1.07 -7.50 -19.77
CA LYS A 239 -2.37 -7.18 -19.20
C LYS A 239 -2.70 -8.16 -18.07
N GLN A 240 -3.30 -7.65 -17.04
CA GLN A 240 -3.83 -8.43 -15.92
C GLN A 240 -5.34 -8.59 -16.09
N TYR A 241 -5.85 -9.81 -15.97
CA TYR A 241 -7.26 -10.16 -16.18
C TYR A 241 -7.98 -10.61 -14.91
N SER A 242 -7.26 -10.79 -13.81
CA SER A 242 -7.82 -11.14 -12.50
C SER A 242 -7.11 -10.39 -11.39
N ALA A 243 -7.84 -10.04 -10.35
CA ALA A 243 -7.24 -9.46 -9.14
C ALA A 243 -6.53 -10.57 -8.34
N GLY A 244 -5.36 -10.24 -7.79
CA GLY A 244 -4.60 -11.19 -6.98
C GLY A 244 -3.37 -10.56 -6.34
N THR A 245 -2.58 -11.38 -5.64
CA THR A 245 -1.32 -10.95 -5.02
C THR A 245 -0.18 -10.95 -6.04
N ASN A 246 0.70 -9.97 -5.95
CA ASN A 246 1.99 -10.01 -6.64
C ASN A 246 2.85 -11.19 -6.09
N GLY A 247 3.91 -11.55 -6.80
CA GLY A 247 4.78 -12.65 -6.39
C GLY A 247 4.59 -13.91 -7.26
N ILE A 248 4.96 -15.08 -6.75
CA ILE A 248 5.00 -16.34 -7.54
C ILE A 248 3.69 -16.64 -8.26
N PHE A 249 2.54 -16.32 -7.66
CA PHE A 249 1.23 -16.55 -8.28
C PHE A 249 0.76 -15.39 -9.17
N GLY A 250 1.51 -14.30 -9.22
CA GLY A 250 1.14 -13.12 -10.01
C GLY A 250 1.02 -13.39 -11.51
N TRP A 251 1.79 -14.36 -12.03
CA TRP A 251 1.70 -14.74 -13.44
C TRP A 251 0.36 -15.36 -13.84
N LEU A 252 -0.40 -15.94 -12.88
CA LEU A 252 -1.74 -16.46 -13.15
C LEU A 252 -2.72 -15.35 -13.54
N GLN A 253 -2.47 -14.13 -13.10
CA GLN A 253 -3.32 -12.97 -13.36
C GLN A 253 -3.21 -12.47 -14.81
N VAL A 254 -2.14 -12.81 -15.53
CA VAL A 254 -1.92 -12.41 -16.91
C VAL A 254 -2.45 -13.42 -17.93
N ILE A 255 -3.03 -14.51 -17.50
CA ILE A 255 -3.67 -15.48 -18.39
C ILE A 255 -4.98 -14.89 -18.90
N ASN A 256 -5.07 -14.69 -20.21
CA ASN A 256 -6.29 -14.18 -20.83
C ASN A 256 -7.40 -15.25 -20.79
N PRO A 257 -8.58 -14.95 -20.22
CA PRO A 257 -9.68 -15.90 -20.13
C PRO A 257 -10.20 -16.39 -21.49
N GLN A 258 -9.99 -15.62 -22.55
CA GLN A 258 -10.48 -15.94 -23.90
C GLN A 258 -9.44 -16.65 -24.78
N THR A 259 -8.18 -16.23 -24.72
CA THR A 259 -7.11 -16.75 -25.59
C THR A 259 -6.16 -17.71 -24.88
N GLY A 260 -6.20 -17.77 -23.54
CA GLY A 260 -5.32 -18.62 -22.73
C GLY A 260 -3.88 -18.06 -22.69
N PHE A 261 -2.90 -18.93 -22.95
CA PHE A 261 -1.48 -18.56 -22.93
C PHE A 261 -1.10 -17.85 -24.24
N ASP A 262 -0.66 -16.63 -24.17
CA ASP A 262 -0.13 -15.82 -25.28
C ASP A 262 1.26 -15.24 -24.93
N SER A 263 1.83 -14.44 -25.83
CA SER A 263 3.16 -13.83 -25.64
C SER A 263 3.25 -12.91 -24.41
N THR A 264 2.14 -12.33 -23.97
CA THR A 264 2.10 -11.47 -22.77
C THR A 264 2.26 -12.30 -21.51
N VAL A 265 1.78 -13.55 -21.51
CA VAL A 265 1.99 -14.50 -20.41
C VAL A 265 3.46 -14.89 -20.31
N GLU A 266 4.15 -15.10 -21.45
CA GLU A 266 5.59 -15.41 -21.45
C GLU A 266 6.41 -14.28 -20.86
N ILE A 267 6.12 -13.02 -21.22
CA ILE A 267 6.78 -11.84 -20.64
C ILE A 267 6.50 -11.77 -19.15
N GLY A 268 5.25 -11.96 -18.71
CA GLY A 268 4.87 -11.99 -17.31
C GLY A 268 5.61 -13.09 -16.53
N ARG A 269 5.75 -14.29 -17.10
CA ARG A 269 6.48 -15.41 -16.48
C ARG A 269 7.98 -15.17 -16.40
N ALA A 270 8.58 -14.47 -17.33
CA ALA A 270 10.02 -14.18 -17.30
C ALA A 270 10.44 -13.31 -16.11
N HIS A 271 9.50 -12.72 -15.38
CA HIS A 271 9.72 -11.90 -14.20
C HIS A 271 9.41 -12.62 -12.87
N VAL A 272 8.89 -13.83 -12.91
CA VAL A 272 8.67 -14.73 -11.78
C VAL A 272 9.81 -15.73 -11.67
#